data_12934c0c4b066e79965a3a60aa71f162
#
_entry.id   12934c0c4b066e79965a3a60aa71f162
#
_cell.length_a   1.000
_cell.length_b   1.000
_cell.length_c   1.000
_cell.angle_alpha   90.00
_cell.angle_beta   90.00
_cell.angle_gamma   90.00
#
_symmetry.space_group_name_H-M   'P 1'
#
loop_
_entity.id
_entity.type
_entity.pdbx_description
1 polymer ?
#
loop_
_entity_poly.entity_id
_entity_poly.type
_entity_poly.pdbx_seq_one_letter_code
_entity_poly.pdbx_strand_id
1 'polypeptide(L)'
;MTAPAPEWTRRAPVDLPGPEGDNSIARESLWYAYGRGDDRPEPPPWTWASTPPPDSHVPPGPPRPAGPSRVLPTGTTDRLSALAYPRVPAAGPAAPDALLHALAATFGPVRREPENPYNEHRPYASPRCLFPVHAFVGDGAAWRLLEPARHALTGPDTEAPTRIALTGRYTAIPVAYQWFRGSLVSIELGMVLRALSLGLELFGVPATLTPPSGGGAGPLRELGLERTWEWSLPWFVDVAGPGPVARAGRDAPVPAGDPSLTHVVRVDREQTYPAGPAPLTTAVPAGLPDGPVVPDWAELLWRRHSGRMPRALHGMDSAPRPAPVPARHLAAALAWLGVPPPHPVLAAAFDAVTVTAVVQHVEGYPAGVHRFERGAAHLRKADPTAPAGLEANYGYGLSPVNGCGIAKAPLTVFFSVRPRELFARFGPTGWGAAQLACGWAVHGLCLAAAAAGLFARPVRAFKEIPTKEVIGLAEDETIVLSAVVGVPRETGGDQLDLRT
;
A
#
# COMPACT_ATOMS: atom_id res chain seq x y z
N MET A 1 -6.55 -38.76 -4.70
CA MET A 1 -5.27 -38.43 -4.04
C MET A 1 -5.01 -36.97 -4.35
N THR A 2 -5.20 -36.10 -3.37
CA THR A 2 -4.83 -34.70 -3.47
C THR A 2 -3.30 -34.61 -3.54
N ALA A 3 -2.77 -33.88 -4.53
CA ALA A 3 -1.34 -33.64 -4.62
C ALA A 3 -0.85 -33.05 -3.28
N PRO A 4 0.30 -33.49 -2.77
CA PRO A 4 0.82 -32.94 -1.52
C PRO A 4 1.03 -31.42 -1.69
N ALA A 5 0.69 -30.66 -0.65
CA ALA A 5 0.90 -29.21 -0.66
C ALA A 5 2.38 -28.91 -1.00
N PRO A 6 2.67 -27.88 -1.80
CA PRO A 6 4.04 -27.52 -2.13
C PRO A 6 4.87 -27.30 -0.86
N GLU A 7 6.14 -27.68 -0.89
CA GLU A 7 7.03 -27.61 0.29
C GLU A 7 7.09 -26.20 0.91
N TRP A 8 7.04 -25.16 0.07
CA TRP A 8 7.02 -23.77 0.49
C TRP A 8 5.76 -23.34 1.27
N THR A 9 4.69 -24.15 1.25
CA THR A 9 3.48 -23.92 2.05
C THR A 9 3.53 -24.63 3.39
N ARG A 10 4.49 -25.55 3.60
CA ARG A 10 4.58 -26.41 4.79
C ARG A 10 5.48 -25.83 5.88
N ARG A 11 6.38 -24.91 5.54
CA ARG A 11 7.25 -24.28 6.53
C ARG A 11 6.66 -22.98 7.01
N ALA A 12 6.55 -22.77 8.30
CA ALA A 12 6.37 -21.47 8.87
C ALA A 12 7.52 -20.57 8.39
N PRO A 13 7.27 -19.35 7.92
CA PRO A 13 8.34 -18.47 7.44
C PRO A 13 9.38 -18.13 8.53
N VAL A 14 9.01 -18.26 9.79
CA VAL A 14 9.89 -18.05 10.95
C VAL A 14 9.40 -18.93 12.10
N ASP A 15 10.30 -19.69 12.70
CA ASP A 15 10.11 -20.29 14.01
C ASP A 15 10.15 -19.18 15.06
N LEU A 16 9.00 -18.66 15.43
CA LEU A 16 8.91 -17.75 16.57
C LEU A 16 9.17 -18.54 17.85
N PRO A 17 9.95 -18.01 18.80
CA PRO A 17 10.16 -18.69 20.07
C PRO A 17 8.80 -19.02 20.68
N GLY A 18 8.69 -20.25 21.21
CA GLY A 18 7.51 -20.66 21.97
C GLY A 18 7.23 -19.70 23.12
N PRO A 19 6.03 -19.71 23.67
CA PRO A 19 5.58 -18.73 24.63
C PRO A 19 6.22 -18.96 26.00
N GLU A 20 7.35 -18.35 26.23
CA GLU A 20 7.62 -17.82 27.55
C GLU A 20 7.02 -16.41 27.59
N GLY A 21 5.73 -16.34 27.82
CA GLY A 21 4.95 -15.12 27.61
C GLY A 21 4.11 -15.20 26.33
N ASP A 22 2.93 -14.63 26.33
CA ASP A 22 1.92 -14.74 25.29
C ASP A 22 2.39 -14.16 23.93
N ASN A 23 3.19 -14.92 23.19
CA ASN A 23 3.61 -14.63 21.83
C ASN A 23 2.56 -15.01 20.78
N SER A 24 1.35 -15.35 21.19
CA SER A 24 0.25 -15.72 20.30
C SER A 24 -0.04 -14.65 19.26
N ILE A 25 0.04 -13.37 19.64
CA ILE A 25 -0.21 -12.20 18.78
C ILE A 25 0.86 -12.04 17.72
N ALA A 26 2.13 -12.20 18.07
CA ALA A 26 3.23 -12.15 17.12
C ALA A 26 3.10 -13.27 16.07
N ARG A 27 2.77 -14.47 16.51
CA ARG A 27 2.48 -15.63 15.66
C ARG A 27 1.27 -15.40 14.75
N GLU A 28 0.18 -14.87 15.29
CA GLU A 28 -1.01 -14.49 14.54
C GLU A 28 -0.74 -13.38 13.54
N SER A 29 0.10 -12.41 13.88
CA SER A 29 0.50 -11.35 12.95
C SER A 29 1.22 -11.90 11.73
N LEU A 30 2.06 -12.93 11.89
CA LEU A 30 2.67 -13.64 10.76
C LEU A 30 1.67 -14.46 9.97
N TRP A 31 0.74 -15.14 10.62
CA TRP A 31 -0.34 -15.84 9.94
C TRP A 31 -1.23 -14.89 9.16
N TYR A 32 -1.52 -13.75 9.74
CA TYR A 32 -2.21 -12.65 9.12
C TYR A 32 -1.56 -12.23 7.79
N ALA A 33 -0.22 -12.21 7.73
CA ALA A 33 0.51 -11.82 6.53
C ALA A 33 0.53 -12.90 5.46
N TYR A 34 0.73 -14.16 5.86
CA TYR A 34 1.08 -15.21 4.92
C TYR A 34 0.01 -16.26 4.74
N GLY A 35 -0.96 -16.28 5.60
CA GLY A 35 -1.88 -17.38 5.61
C GLY A 35 -1.17 -18.74 5.89
N ARG A 36 -0.06 -18.79 6.63
CA ARG A 36 0.80 -19.95 6.84
C ARG A 36 1.05 -20.21 8.33
N GLY A 37 1.05 -21.46 8.70
CA GLY A 37 1.36 -21.97 10.03
C GLY A 37 0.79 -23.38 10.19
N ASP A 38 1.54 -24.28 10.82
CA ASP A 38 1.19 -25.69 10.96
C ASP A 38 -0.04 -25.94 11.85
N ASP A 39 -0.39 -24.99 12.71
CA ASP A 39 -1.50 -25.08 13.67
C ASP A 39 -2.84 -24.56 13.13
N ARG A 40 -2.99 -24.41 11.82
CA ARG A 40 -4.23 -23.94 11.23
C ARG A 40 -5.18 -25.06 10.94
N PRO A 41 -6.50 -24.84 11.11
CA PRO A 41 -7.45 -25.58 10.33
C PRO A 41 -7.10 -25.37 8.85
N GLU A 42 -6.94 -26.45 8.08
CA GLU A 42 -6.62 -26.35 6.65
C GLU A 42 -7.55 -25.33 6.01
N PRO A 43 -7.00 -24.31 5.32
CA PRO A 43 -7.83 -23.43 4.54
C PRO A 43 -8.56 -24.30 3.50
N PRO A 44 -9.80 -24.00 3.16
CA PRO A 44 -10.45 -24.64 2.05
C PRO A 44 -9.51 -24.63 0.85
N PRO A 45 -9.40 -25.70 0.07
CA PRO A 45 -8.43 -25.81 -1.01
C PRO A 45 -8.55 -24.59 -1.90
N TRP A 46 -7.49 -23.79 -1.89
CA TRP A 46 -7.47 -22.55 -2.63
C TRP A 46 -7.22 -22.86 -4.09
N THR A 47 -8.26 -22.85 -4.88
CA THR A 47 -8.16 -22.93 -6.32
C THR A 47 -8.13 -21.51 -6.89
N TRP A 48 -6.95 -21.03 -7.20
CA TRP A 48 -6.77 -19.80 -8.00
C TRP A 48 -7.48 -19.88 -9.36
N ALA A 49 -7.75 -21.10 -9.83
CA ALA A 49 -8.44 -21.37 -11.06
C ALA A 49 -9.95 -21.07 -11.00
N SER A 50 -10.51 -20.93 -9.81
CA SER A 50 -11.86 -20.42 -9.73
C SER A 50 -11.79 -18.90 -9.95
N THR A 51 -12.21 -18.45 -11.11
CA THR A 51 -12.89 -17.16 -11.21
C THR A 51 -13.67 -17.01 -9.91
N PRO A 52 -13.49 -15.93 -9.12
CA PRO A 52 -14.30 -15.76 -7.94
C PRO A 52 -15.74 -16.05 -8.36
N PRO A 53 -16.48 -16.88 -7.59
CA PRO A 53 -17.84 -17.21 -7.97
C PRO A 53 -18.52 -15.89 -8.35
N PRO A 54 -19.33 -15.87 -9.42
CA PRO A 54 -19.98 -14.64 -9.90
C PRO A 54 -20.75 -13.92 -8.79
N ASP A 55 -21.10 -14.64 -7.74
CA ASP A 55 -21.70 -14.15 -6.50
C ASP A 55 -20.70 -13.87 -5.37
N SER A 56 -19.41 -13.79 -5.65
CA SER A 56 -18.54 -13.12 -4.69
C SER A 56 -19.11 -11.70 -4.57
N HIS A 57 -19.97 -11.52 -3.60
CA HIS A 57 -20.63 -10.26 -3.32
C HIS A 57 -19.55 -9.17 -3.37
N VAL A 58 -19.63 -8.31 -4.37
CA VAL A 58 -19.04 -6.99 -4.22
C VAL A 58 -19.68 -6.47 -2.95
N PRO A 59 -18.94 -6.37 -1.84
CA PRO A 59 -19.56 -5.97 -0.60
C PRO A 59 -20.27 -4.66 -0.87
N PRO A 60 -21.47 -4.46 -0.36
CA PRO A 60 -22.17 -3.19 -0.54
C PRO A 60 -21.20 -2.09 -0.18
N GLY A 61 -21.22 -0.97 -0.88
CA GLY A 61 -20.36 0.17 -0.59
C GLY A 61 -20.32 0.49 0.91
N PRO A 62 -19.34 1.24 1.40
CA PRO A 62 -19.29 1.61 2.81
C PRO A 62 -20.60 2.26 3.20
N PRO A 63 -21.04 2.09 4.46
CA PRO A 63 -22.25 2.74 4.95
C PRO A 63 -22.10 4.26 4.75
N ARG A 64 -23.09 4.86 4.09
CA ARG A 64 -23.11 6.30 3.86
C ARG A 64 -23.74 6.98 5.07
N PRO A 65 -23.06 7.95 5.68
CA PRO A 65 -23.68 8.79 6.68
C PRO A 65 -24.91 9.49 6.08
N ALA A 66 -25.97 9.61 6.87
CA ALA A 66 -27.17 10.35 6.43
C ALA A 66 -26.83 11.84 6.28
N GLY A 67 -27.30 12.45 5.19
CA GLY A 67 -27.08 13.87 4.93
C GLY A 67 -26.86 14.20 3.45
N PRO A 68 -26.68 15.49 3.15
CA PRO A 68 -26.47 15.96 1.78
C PRO A 68 -25.11 15.51 1.22
N SER A 69 -25.01 15.51 -0.09
CA SER A 69 -23.75 15.31 -0.80
C SER A 69 -23.17 16.66 -1.20
N ARG A 70 -21.94 16.94 -0.79
CA ARG A 70 -21.18 18.14 -1.21
C ARG A 70 -20.16 17.72 -2.25
N VAL A 71 -20.25 18.31 -3.44
CA VAL A 71 -19.29 18.08 -4.53
C VAL A 71 -17.94 18.68 -4.15
N LEU A 72 -16.86 17.97 -4.46
CA LEU A 72 -15.49 18.47 -4.33
C LEU A 72 -15.21 19.56 -5.38
N PRO A 73 -14.26 20.48 -5.15
CA PRO A 73 -13.94 21.51 -6.12
C PRO A 73 -13.38 20.92 -7.41
N THR A 74 -13.72 21.52 -8.53
CA THR A 74 -13.10 21.29 -9.84
C THR A 74 -11.80 22.10 -9.99
N GLY A 75 -11.00 21.82 -11.04
CA GLY A 75 -9.74 22.52 -11.28
C GLY A 75 -8.55 22.04 -10.44
N THR A 76 -8.68 20.89 -9.79
CA THR A 76 -7.56 20.26 -9.06
C THR A 76 -6.41 19.94 -10.02
N THR A 77 -6.72 19.43 -11.21
CA THR A 77 -5.73 19.13 -12.24
C THR A 77 -5.00 20.36 -12.72
N ASP A 78 -5.69 21.47 -12.95
CA ASP A 78 -5.07 22.75 -13.39
C ASP A 78 -4.08 23.28 -12.35
N ARG A 79 -4.46 23.17 -11.05
CA ARG A 79 -3.56 23.57 -9.96
C ARG A 79 -2.31 22.70 -9.89
N LEU A 80 -2.45 21.38 -10.07
CA LEU A 80 -1.33 20.44 -10.09
C LEU A 80 -0.43 20.65 -11.33
N SER A 81 -1.01 20.99 -12.49
CA SER A 81 -0.27 21.32 -13.72
C SER A 81 0.53 22.63 -13.61
N ALA A 82 0.08 23.55 -12.75
CA ALA A 82 0.82 24.78 -12.46
C ALA A 82 2.04 24.55 -11.54
N LEU A 83 2.16 23.35 -10.92
CA LEU A 83 3.25 22.98 -10.01
C LEU A 83 4.27 22.10 -10.75
N ALA A 84 5.39 22.69 -11.13
CA ALA A 84 6.48 21.94 -11.76
C ALA A 84 7.02 20.84 -10.84
N TYR A 85 7.10 19.60 -11.35
CA TYR A 85 7.71 18.50 -10.60
C TYR A 85 9.25 18.68 -10.53
N PRO A 86 9.91 18.42 -9.39
CA PRO A 86 9.37 17.94 -8.09
C PRO A 86 9.13 19.07 -7.07
N ARG A 87 8.92 20.28 -7.50
CA ARG A 87 8.74 21.43 -6.59
C ARG A 87 7.44 21.32 -5.81
N VAL A 88 7.50 21.65 -4.54
CA VAL A 88 6.33 21.82 -3.68
C VAL A 88 6.20 23.30 -3.28
N PRO A 89 4.99 23.80 -3.05
CA PRO A 89 4.79 25.16 -2.60
C PRO A 89 5.51 25.41 -1.26
N ALA A 90 6.00 26.64 -1.08
CA ALA A 90 6.47 27.05 0.24
C ALA A 90 5.29 27.07 1.22
N ALA A 91 5.58 26.75 2.49
CA ALA A 91 4.57 26.84 3.54
C ALA A 91 3.99 28.26 3.62
N GLY A 92 2.66 28.34 3.56
CA GLY A 92 1.90 29.60 3.58
C GLY A 92 0.48 29.35 4.10
N PRO A 93 -0.36 30.40 4.22
CA PRO A 93 -1.74 30.22 4.57
C PRO A 93 -2.45 29.40 3.46
N ALA A 94 -3.05 28.29 3.86
CA ALA A 94 -3.79 27.43 2.93
C ALA A 94 -5.01 28.17 2.36
N ALA A 95 -5.28 28.02 1.07
CA ALA A 95 -6.51 28.50 0.46
C ALA A 95 -7.74 27.84 1.07
N PRO A 96 -8.92 28.47 1.08
CA PRO A 96 -10.13 27.92 1.70
C PRO A 96 -10.48 26.48 1.27
N ASP A 97 -10.23 26.14 -0.01
CA ASP A 97 -10.54 24.83 -0.58
C ASP A 97 -9.35 23.89 -0.66
N ALA A 98 -8.19 24.28 -0.12
CA ALA A 98 -6.93 23.53 -0.25
C ALA A 98 -7.06 22.08 0.25
N LEU A 99 -7.73 21.84 1.38
CA LEU A 99 -7.99 20.49 1.89
C LEU A 99 -8.82 19.66 0.91
N LEU A 100 -9.85 20.26 0.31
CA LEU A 100 -10.73 19.52 -0.63
C LEU A 100 -10.00 19.19 -1.93
N HIS A 101 -9.13 20.08 -2.42
CA HIS A 101 -8.23 19.80 -3.54
C HIS A 101 -7.21 18.70 -3.18
N ALA A 102 -6.64 18.72 -1.97
CA ALA A 102 -5.74 17.67 -1.52
C ALA A 102 -6.42 16.30 -1.48
N LEU A 103 -7.67 16.24 -1.02
CA LEU A 103 -8.49 15.02 -1.04
C LEU A 103 -8.78 14.54 -2.47
N ALA A 104 -9.16 15.46 -3.38
CA ALA A 104 -9.39 15.14 -4.78
C ALA A 104 -8.11 14.61 -5.46
N ALA A 105 -6.97 15.26 -5.24
CA ALA A 105 -5.67 14.85 -5.76
C ALA A 105 -5.20 13.49 -5.20
N THR A 106 -5.58 13.15 -3.97
CA THR A 106 -5.18 11.89 -3.33
C THR A 106 -6.06 10.71 -3.74
N PHE A 107 -7.38 10.87 -3.70
CA PHE A 107 -8.35 9.79 -3.82
C PHE A 107 -9.10 9.77 -5.14
N GLY A 108 -9.12 10.88 -5.85
CA GLY A 108 -9.85 11.01 -7.11
C GLY A 108 -9.39 10.00 -8.16
N PRO A 109 -10.32 9.44 -8.95
CA PRO A 109 -9.95 8.65 -10.11
C PRO A 109 -9.25 9.55 -11.13
N VAL A 110 -8.10 9.11 -11.64
CA VAL A 110 -7.36 9.85 -12.66
C VAL A 110 -7.73 9.41 -14.07
N ARG A 111 -7.95 8.10 -14.26
CA ARG A 111 -8.34 7.55 -15.56
C ARG A 111 -9.04 6.22 -15.43
N ARG A 112 -9.69 5.83 -16.52
CA ARG A 112 -10.24 4.50 -16.74
C ARG A 112 -9.72 3.93 -18.05
N GLU A 113 -9.35 2.67 -18.04
CA GLU A 113 -8.90 1.90 -19.20
C GLU A 113 -9.99 0.87 -19.53
N PRO A 114 -10.82 1.07 -20.59
CA PRO A 114 -12.00 0.24 -20.85
C PRO A 114 -11.72 -1.25 -20.97
N GLU A 115 -10.59 -1.62 -21.54
CA GLU A 115 -10.19 -3.03 -21.72
C GLU A 115 -9.55 -3.66 -20.48
N ASN A 116 -9.15 -2.86 -19.50
CA ASN A 116 -8.52 -3.35 -18.29
C ASN A 116 -9.59 -3.81 -17.29
N PRO A 117 -9.60 -5.07 -16.83
CA PRO A 117 -10.56 -5.54 -15.84
C PRO A 117 -10.35 -4.90 -14.46
N TYR A 118 -9.22 -4.24 -14.24
CA TYR A 118 -8.86 -3.59 -12.99
C TYR A 118 -8.93 -2.08 -13.14
N ASN A 119 -10.14 -1.56 -13.06
CA ASN A 119 -10.47 -0.14 -13.10
C ASN A 119 -11.16 0.26 -11.78
N GLU A 120 -11.13 1.48 -11.38
CA GLU A 120 -10.52 2.68 -11.94
C GLU A 120 -9.08 2.85 -11.46
N HIS A 121 -8.30 3.76 -12.11
CA HIS A 121 -6.96 4.10 -11.63
C HIS A 121 -6.98 5.35 -10.76
N ARG A 122 -6.29 5.29 -9.63
CA ARG A 122 -6.10 6.40 -8.67
C ARG A 122 -4.62 6.73 -8.53
N PRO A 123 -4.25 7.85 -7.88
CA PRO A 123 -2.85 8.24 -7.67
C PRO A 123 -2.00 7.21 -6.93
N TYR A 124 -2.59 6.26 -6.22
CA TYR A 124 -1.90 5.16 -5.53
C TYR A 124 -2.32 3.78 -6.05
N ALA A 125 -1.51 2.77 -5.77
CA ALA A 125 -1.82 1.39 -6.14
C ALA A 125 -2.75 0.74 -5.10
N SER A 126 -3.62 -0.15 -5.56
CA SER A 126 -4.50 -0.93 -4.70
C SER A 126 -4.58 -2.38 -5.18
N PRO A 127 -4.70 -3.38 -4.28
CA PRO A 127 -4.86 -4.77 -4.67
C PRO A 127 -6.12 -4.92 -5.52
N ARG A 128 -5.93 -5.38 -6.78
CA ARG A 128 -7.02 -5.59 -7.76
C ARG A 128 -7.91 -4.34 -7.99
N CYS A 129 -7.42 -3.13 -7.72
CA CYS A 129 -8.19 -1.88 -7.74
C CYS A 129 -9.45 -1.91 -6.85
N LEU A 130 -9.38 -2.60 -5.70
CA LEU A 130 -10.49 -2.72 -4.76
C LEU A 130 -10.63 -1.51 -3.85
N PHE A 131 -9.54 -0.77 -3.63
CA PHE A 131 -9.49 0.43 -2.80
C PHE A 131 -10.17 0.24 -1.42
N PRO A 132 -9.71 -0.72 -0.61
CA PRO A 132 -10.31 -1.01 0.69
C PRO A 132 -10.15 0.13 1.70
N VAL A 133 -9.22 1.06 1.50
CA VAL A 133 -9.02 2.21 2.38
C VAL A 133 -9.99 3.34 2.04
N HIS A 134 -10.74 3.77 3.05
CA HIS A 134 -11.73 4.85 2.96
C HIS A 134 -11.31 6.03 3.83
N ALA A 135 -11.69 7.23 3.38
CA ALA A 135 -11.51 8.47 4.13
C ALA A 135 -12.87 9.01 4.59
N PHE A 136 -12.93 9.35 5.87
CA PHE A 136 -14.01 10.12 6.45
C PHE A 136 -13.46 11.49 6.83
N VAL A 137 -14.21 12.53 6.56
CA VAL A 137 -13.78 13.92 6.72
C VAL A 137 -14.78 14.66 7.60
N GLY A 138 -14.32 15.31 8.65
CA GLY A 138 -15.19 15.96 9.60
C GLY A 138 -14.49 16.94 10.53
N ASP A 139 -15.20 17.36 11.56
CA ASP A 139 -14.72 18.25 12.63
C ASP A 139 -14.47 17.49 13.96
N GLY A 140 -14.67 16.16 13.94
CA GLY A 140 -14.59 15.29 15.11
C GLY A 140 -15.93 15.05 15.80
N ALA A 141 -16.96 15.86 15.53
CA ALA A 141 -18.34 15.66 16.00
C ALA A 141 -19.24 15.03 14.93
N ALA A 142 -19.04 15.44 13.67
CA ALA A 142 -19.78 14.94 12.53
C ALA A 142 -18.80 14.50 11.43
N TRP A 143 -19.14 13.42 10.73
CA TRP A 143 -18.28 12.81 9.73
C TRP A 143 -19.01 12.63 8.40
N ARG A 144 -18.29 12.93 7.31
CA ARG A 144 -18.71 12.71 5.94
C ARG A 144 -17.84 11.66 5.30
N LEU A 145 -18.44 10.74 4.56
CA LEU A 145 -17.70 9.78 3.74
C LEU A 145 -17.21 10.46 2.46
N LEU A 146 -15.94 10.32 2.16
CA LEU A 146 -15.40 10.66 0.85
C LEU A 146 -15.78 9.56 -0.15
N GLU A 147 -16.50 9.94 -1.21
CA GLU A 147 -16.90 9.08 -2.32
C GLU A 147 -16.13 9.49 -3.60
N PRO A 148 -14.93 8.96 -3.85
CA PRO A 148 -14.10 9.40 -4.97
C PRO A 148 -14.77 9.28 -6.33
N ALA A 149 -15.45 8.18 -6.61
CA ALA A 149 -16.16 7.95 -7.87
C ALA A 149 -17.34 8.93 -8.11
N ARG A 150 -17.81 9.60 -7.06
CA ARG A 150 -18.85 10.64 -7.13
C ARG A 150 -18.29 12.06 -7.03
N HIS A 151 -17.00 12.16 -6.82
CA HIS A 151 -16.32 13.43 -6.56
C HIS A 151 -17.01 14.24 -5.46
N ALA A 152 -17.33 13.59 -4.33
CA ALA A 152 -18.18 14.19 -3.30
C ALA A 152 -17.87 13.71 -1.88
N LEU A 153 -18.25 14.54 -0.92
CA LEU A 153 -18.37 14.21 0.50
C LEU A 153 -19.85 14.05 0.85
N THR A 154 -20.25 12.90 1.40
CA THR A 154 -21.64 12.59 1.77
C THR A 154 -21.77 12.46 3.29
N GLY A 155 -22.72 13.14 3.89
CA GLY A 155 -22.99 13.14 5.33
C GLY A 155 -23.52 14.47 5.85
N PRO A 156 -23.62 14.62 7.18
CA PRO A 156 -24.15 15.84 7.80
C PRO A 156 -23.32 17.07 7.43
N ASP A 157 -23.93 18.23 7.44
CA ASP A 157 -23.22 19.48 7.20
C ASP A 157 -22.25 19.78 8.35
N THR A 158 -21.02 20.06 7.98
CA THR A 158 -19.95 20.53 8.88
C THR A 158 -19.46 21.87 8.37
N GLU A 159 -19.20 22.82 9.27
CA GLU A 159 -18.78 24.18 8.87
C GLU A 159 -17.44 24.14 8.13
N ALA A 160 -16.41 23.58 8.75
CA ALA A 160 -15.10 23.39 8.15
C ALA A 160 -14.51 22.05 8.62
N PRO A 161 -14.16 21.15 7.72
CA PRO A 161 -13.52 19.92 8.11
C PRO A 161 -12.09 20.19 8.59
N THR A 162 -11.78 19.68 9.78
CA THR A 162 -10.48 19.85 10.43
C THR A 162 -9.75 18.51 10.64
N ARG A 163 -10.45 17.40 10.34
CA ARG A 163 -9.94 16.07 10.61
C ARG A 163 -10.31 15.08 9.51
N ILE A 164 -9.38 14.20 9.18
CA ILE A 164 -9.56 13.08 8.25
C ILE A 164 -9.34 11.78 9.03
N ALA A 165 -10.23 10.81 8.91
CA ALA A 165 -10.04 9.45 9.41
C ALA A 165 -9.81 8.51 8.25
N LEU A 166 -8.68 7.77 8.25
CA LEU A 166 -8.35 6.75 7.27
C LEU A 166 -8.54 5.38 7.89
N THR A 167 -9.43 4.58 7.34
CA THR A 167 -9.70 3.21 7.81
C THR A 167 -9.86 2.26 6.64
N GLY A 168 -9.38 1.03 6.80
CA GLY A 168 -9.45 0.00 5.77
C GLY A 168 -10.58 -0.99 6.03
N ARG A 169 -11.32 -1.36 4.98
CA ARG A 169 -12.42 -2.32 5.05
C ARG A 169 -11.96 -3.70 4.62
N TYR A 170 -11.85 -4.64 5.56
CA TYR A 170 -11.43 -6.02 5.31
C TYR A 170 -12.37 -6.77 4.37
N THR A 171 -13.68 -6.50 4.46
CA THR A 171 -14.69 -7.14 3.61
C THR A 171 -14.74 -6.60 2.18
N ALA A 172 -14.04 -5.52 1.87
CA ALA A 172 -13.81 -5.07 0.50
C ALA A 172 -12.85 -6.00 -0.26
N ILE A 173 -12.07 -6.78 0.46
CA ILE A 173 -11.11 -7.74 -0.10
C ILE A 173 -11.76 -9.13 -0.09
N PRO A 174 -11.72 -9.89 -1.22
CA PRO A 174 -12.35 -11.20 -1.32
C PRO A 174 -11.94 -12.15 -0.19
N VAL A 175 -12.91 -12.91 0.31
CA VAL A 175 -12.72 -13.87 1.42
C VAL A 175 -11.60 -14.89 1.15
N ALA A 176 -11.33 -15.21 -0.11
CA ALA A 176 -10.24 -16.08 -0.53
C ALA A 176 -8.85 -15.61 -0.06
N TYR A 177 -8.68 -14.32 0.23
CA TYR A 177 -7.44 -13.79 0.83
C TYR A 177 -7.33 -14.08 2.33
N GLN A 178 -8.39 -14.53 2.98
CA GLN A 178 -8.40 -14.92 4.39
C GLN A 178 -7.69 -13.90 5.29
N TRP A 179 -6.73 -14.33 6.10
CA TRP A 179 -5.93 -13.48 7.02
C TRP A 179 -5.10 -12.43 6.29
N PHE A 180 -4.70 -12.70 5.04
CA PHE A 180 -3.92 -11.76 4.23
C PHE A 180 -4.66 -10.46 3.91
N ARG A 181 -5.99 -10.42 4.10
CA ARG A 181 -6.80 -9.19 3.97
C ARG A 181 -6.27 -8.07 4.85
N GLY A 182 -5.82 -8.39 6.06
CA GLY A 182 -5.27 -7.38 6.95
C GLY A 182 -3.95 -6.80 6.45
N SER A 183 -3.04 -7.64 5.96
CA SER A 183 -1.80 -7.16 5.35
C SER A 183 -2.06 -6.24 4.16
N LEU A 184 -3.00 -6.60 3.30
CA LEU A 184 -3.36 -5.78 2.14
C LEU A 184 -3.91 -4.41 2.58
N VAL A 185 -4.74 -4.37 3.62
CA VAL A 185 -5.23 -3.12 4.21
C VAL A 185 -4.09 -2.29 4.80
N SER A 186 -3.21 -2.89 5.60
CA SER A 186 -2.10 -2.17 6.25
C SER A 186 -1.11 -1.60 5.23
N ILE A 187 -0.77 -2.36 4.19
CA ILE A 187 0.10 -1.88 3.12
C ILE A 187 -0.56 -0.73 2.34
N GLU A 188 -1.85 -0.86 2.01
CA GLU A 188 -2.56 0.21 1.30
C GLU A 188 -2.72 1.46 2.17
N LEU A 189 -2.98 1.31 3.48
CA LEU A 189 -2.96 2.45 4.41
C LEU A 189 -1.63 3.22 4.35
N GLY A 190 -0.51 2.53 4.30
CA GLY A 190 0.80 3.16 4.13
C GLY A 190 0.94 3.92 2.82
N MET A 191 0.45 3.36 1.71
CA MET A 191 0.42 4.05 0.40
C MET A 191 -0.48 5.28 0.44
N VAL A 192 -1.67 5.16 1.02
CA VAL A 192 -2.64 6.25 1.14
C VAL A 192 -2.14 7.36 2.05
N LEU A 193 -1.49 7.01 3.18
CA LEU A 193 -0.87 8.01 4.06
C LEU A 193 0.16 8.85 3.31
N ARG A 194 1.00 8.23 2.48
CA ARG A 194 1.99 8.99 1.69
C ARG A 194 1.32 9.81 0.59
N ALA A 195 0.33 9.26 -0.10
CA ALA A 195 -0.41 9.98 -1.12
C ALA A 195 -1.14 11.20 -0.53
N LEU A 196 -1.77 11.03 0.65
CA LEU A 196 -2.43 12.13 1.35
C LEU A 196 -1.43 13.15 1.87
N SER A 197 -0.30 12.73 2.46
CA SER A 197 0.76 13.62 2.89
C SER A 197 1.27 14.48 1.72
N LEU A 198 1.50 13.86 0.57
CA LEU A 198 1.86 14.56 -0.67
C LEU A 198 0.77 15.53 -1.12
N GLY A 199 -0.50 15.09 -1.16
CA GLY A 199 -1.62 15.97 -1.53
C GLY A 199 -1.72 17.19 -0.62
N LEU A 200 -1.63 17.00 0.69
CA LEU A 200 -1.66 18.10 1.66
C LEU A 200 -0.47 19.06 1.46
N GLU A 201 0.73 18.54 1.22
CA GLU A 201 1.93 19.33 0.96
C GLU A 201 1.79 20.16 -0.34
N LEU A 202 1.29 19.56 -1.43
CA LEU A 202 1.08 20.26 -2.72
C LEU A 202 0.04 21.40 -2.65
N PHE A 203 -0.91 21.29 -1.72
CA PHE A 203 -1.90 22.34 -1.49
C PHE A 203 -1.63 23.21 -0.27
N GLY A 204 -0.44 23.06 0.36
CA GLY A 204 0.00 23.89 1.48
C GLY A 204 -0.83 23.71 2.75
N VAL A 205 -1.40 22.54 2.99
CA VAL A 205 -2.21 22.22 4.17
C VAL A 205 -1.34 21.56 5.24
N PRO A 206 -0.96 22.26 6.31
CA PRO A 206 -0.23 21.65 7.41
C PRO A 206 -1.14 20.66 8.16
N ALA A 207 -0.59 19.54 8.57
CA ALA A 207 -1.35 18.51 9.25
C ALA A 207 -0.52 17.71 10.27
N THR A 208 -1.22 17.03 11.15
CA THR A 208 -0.66 16.15 12.19
C THR A 208 -1.27 14.76 12.07
N LEU A 209 -0.42 13.73 12.09
CA LEU A 209 -0.84 12.34 12.08
C LEU A 209 -1.04 11.84 13.51
N THR A 210 -2.22 11.34 13.81
CA THR A 210 -2.58 10.71 15.08
C THR A 210 -2.85 9.22 14.86
N PRO A 211 -2.03 8.31 15.41
CA PRO A 211 -2.22 6.89 15.26
C PRO A 211 -3.38 6.37 16.11
N PRO A 212 -3.86 5.13 15.87
CA PRO A 212 -4.78 4.46 16.76
C PRO A 212 -4.23 4.39 18.18
N SER A 213 -5.02 4.79 19.16
CA SER A 213 -4.59 4.86 20.57
C SER A 213 -4.91 3.59 21.38
N GLY A 214 -5.44 2.54 20.74
CA GLY A 214 -6.02 1.40 21.45
C GLY A 214 -7.43 1.73 21.98
N GLY A 215 -7.94 0.92 22.90
CA GLY A 215 -9.28 1.18 23.49
C GLY A 215 -10.45 0.61 22.67
N GLY A 216 -10.20 -0.21 21.67
CA GLY A 216 -11.22 -0.93 20.91
C GLY A 216 -11.90 -0.08 19.83
N ALA A 217 -13.16 -0.40 19.53
CA ALA A 217 -13.89 0.08 18.37
C ALA A 217 -14.60 1.43 18.53
N GLY A 218 -14.36 2.16 19.61
CA GLY A 218 -14.96 3.49 19.83
C GLY A 218 -14.78 4.43 18.66
N PRO A 219 -13.55 4.62 18.14
CA PRO A 219 -13.31 5.48 16.99
C PRO A 219 -14.13 5.11 15.75
N LEU A 220 -14.34 3.82 15.50
CA LEU A 220 -15.15 3.34 14.38
C LEU A 220 -16.63 3.69 14.54
N ARG A 221 -17.16 3.62 15.77
CA ARG A 221 -18.54 4.01 16.07
C ARG A 221 -18.76 5.51 15.92
N GLU A 222 -17.76 6.32 16.26
CA GLU A 222 -17.79 7.76 16.01
C GLU A 222 -17.91 8.09 14.52
N LEU A 223 -17.36 7.23 13.65
CA LEU A 223 -17.52 7.30 12.18
C LEU A 223 -18.86 6.74 11.69
N GLY A 224 -19.74 6.25 12.58
CA GLY A 224 -21.00 5.59 12.21
C GLY A 224 -20.83 4.16 11.68
N LEU A 225 -19.71 3.51 11.97
CA LEU A 225 -19.39 2.17 11.50
C LEU A 225 -19.81 1.11 12.54
N GLU A 226 -21.09 0.71 12.51
CA GLU A 226 -21.66 -0.22 13.48
C GLU A 226 -21.07 -1.63 13.39
N ARG A 227 -20.74 -2.10 12.17
CA ARG A 227 -20.10 -3.38 11.92
C ARG A 227 -18.58 -3.22 12.06
N THR A 228 -18.12 -2.92 13.27
CA THR A 228 -16.73 -2.54 13.55
C THR A 228 -15.71 -3.59 13.09
N TRP A 229 -16.08 -4.86 13.12
CA TRP A 229 -15.23 -5.97 12.65
C TRP A 229 -14.91 -5.95 11.15
N GLU A 230 -15.61 -5.13 10.35
CA GLU A 230 -15.27 -4.95 8.93
C GLU A 230 -14.06 -4.04 8.73
N TRP A 231 -13.64 -3.28 9.74
CA TRP A 231 -12.77 -2.12 9.59
C TRP A 231 -11.52 -2.20 10.46
N SER A 232 -10.39 -1.70 9.94
CA SER A 232 -9.22 -1.41 10.74
C SER A 232 -9.46 -0.22 11.66
N LEU A 233 -8.70 -0.10 12.74
CA LEU A 233 -8.71 1.13 13.54
C LEU A 233 -8.26 2.31 12.68
N PRO A 234 -8.91 3.48 12.80
CA PRO A 234 -8.62 4.64 11.97
C PRO A 234 -7.32 5.33 12.39
N TRP A 235 -6.56 5.75 11.39
CA TRP A 235 -5.52 6.74 11.51
C TRP A 235 -6.14 8.11 11.28
N PHE A 236 -5.86 9.07 12.16
CA PHE A 236 -6.40 10.42 12.01
C PHE A 236 -5.33 11.37 11.47
N VAL A 237 -5.77 12.27 10.59
CA VAL A 237 -4.97 13.40 10.08
C VAL A 237 -5.70 14.67 10.46
N ASP A 238 -5.12 15.45 11.36
CA ASP A 238 -5.67 16.68 11.91
C ASP A 238 -5.04 17.88 11.21
N VAL A 239 -5.84 18.75 10.60
CA VAL A 239 -5.40 19.93 9.82
C VAL A 239 -5.50 21.25 10.56
N ALA A 240 -6.07 21.26 11.77
CA ALA A 240 -6.23 22.46 12.60
C ALA A 240 -5.73 22.26 14.04
N GLY A 241 -4.69 21.44 14.19
CA GLY A 241 -4.17 21.02 15.50
C GLY A 241 -4.74 19.66 15.95
N PRO A 242 -4.21 19.08 17.03
CA PRO A 242 -4.61 17.77 17.49
C PRO A 242 -6.10 17.72 17.82
N GLY A 243 -6.78 16.77 17.19
CA GLY A 243 -8.20 16.54 17.44
C GLY A 243 -8.47 15.82 18.77
N PRO A 244 -9.75 15.63 19.13
CA PRO A 244 -10.13 14.95 20.35
C PRO A 244 -9.66 13.50 20.35
N VAL A 245 -9.33 12.99 21.52
CA VAL A 245 -9.02 11.56 21.71
C VAL A 245 -10.32 10.76 21.56
N ALA A 246 -10.31 9.76 20.72
CA ALA A 246 -11.45 8.91 20.49
C ALA A 246 -11.86 8.15 21.78
N ARG A 247 -13.15 7.91 21.96
CA ARG A 247 -13.69 7.20 23.11
C ARG A 247 -13.44 5.70 23.00
N ALA A 248 -13.23 5.05 24.13
CA ALA A 248 -13.19 3.59 24.18
C ALA A 248 -14.55 2.98 23.78
N GLY A 249 -14.51 1.81 23.13
CA GLY A 249 -15.74 1.12 22.71
C GLY A 249 -15.52 -0.37 22.49
N ARG A 250 -16.60 -1.15 22.65
CA ARG A 250 -16.56 -2.59 22.37
C ARG A 250 -16.76 -2.85 20.89
N ASP A 251 -16.06 -3.88 20.38
CA ASP A 251 -16.32 -4.37 19.03
C ASP A 251 -17.69 -5.04 18.92
N ALA A 252 -18.27 -4.94 17.72
CA ALA A 252 -19.36 -5.81 17.33
C ALA A 252 -18.84 -7.24 17.13
N PRO A 253 -19.65 -8.28 17.44
CA PRO A 253 -19.22 -9.66 17.29
C PRO A 253 -18.90 -9.98 15.82
N VAL A 254 -17.76 -10.63 15.61
CA VAL A 254 -17.39 -11.14 14.28
C VAL A 254 -18.30 -12.28 13.89
N PRO A 255 -18.86 -12.32 12.65
CA PRO A 255 -19.70 -13.41 12.19
C PRO A 255 -18.94 -14.74 12.19
N ALA A 256 -19.56 -15.80 12.71
CA ALA A 256 -18.97 -17.14 12.78
C ALA A 256 -18.63 -17.77 11.41
N GLY A 257 -19.23 -17.26 10.33
CA GLY A 257 -19.02 -17.76 8.96
C GLY A 257 -17.66 -17.36 8.33
N ASP A 258 -16.89 -16.47 8.97
CA ASP A 258 -15.57 -16.06 8.46
C ASP A 258 -14.54 -16.03 9.61
N PRO A 259 -13.97 -17.18 9.99
CA PRO A 259 -13.04 -17.26 11.10
C PRO A 259 -11.75 -16.44 10.86
N SER A 260 -11.39 -16.19 9.62
CA SER A 260 -10.20 -15.40 9.32
C SER A 260 -10.34 -13.92 9.75
N LEU A 261 -11.56 -13.37 9.77
CA LEU A 261 -11.82 -12.02 10.28
C LEU A 261 -11.55 -11.89 11.77
N THR A 262 -11.82 -12.94 12.55
CA THR A 262 -11.57 -12.92 13.99
C THR A 262 -10.08 -12.61 14.28
N HIS A 263 -9.17 -13.29 13.58
CA HIS A 263 -7.73 -13.03 13.71
C HIS A 263 -7.33 -11.66 13.20
N VAL A 264 -7.85 -11.26 12.04
CA VAL A 264 -7.56 -9.94 11.44
C VAL A 264 -7.95 -8.81 12.38
N VAL A 265 -9.17 -8.86 12.94
CA VAL A 265 -9.68 -7.85 13.88
C VAL A 265 -8.88 -7.86 15.17
N ARG A 266 -8.59 -9.03 15.74
CA ARG A 266 -7.82 -9.14 16.98
C ARG A 266 -6.43 -8.53 16.83
N VAL A 267 -5.69 -8.88 15.78
CA VAL A 267 -4.36 -8.32 15.50
C VAL A 267 -4.40 -6.80 15.37
N ASP A 268 -5.41 -6.27 14.69
CA ASP A 268 -5.57 -4.83 14.52
C ASP A 268 -5.87 -4.11 15.84
N ARG A 269 -6.75 -4.69 16.70
CA ARG A 269 -7.15 -4.09 18.00
C ARG A 269 -6.05 -4.09 19.05
N GLU A 270 -5.10 -4.99 18.94
CA GLU A 270 -3.98 -5.10 19.86
C GLU A 270 -2.78 -4.24 19.47
N GLN A 271 -2.83 -3.61 18.30
CA GLN A 271 -1.83 -2.63 17.91
C GLN A 271 -1.96 -1.36 18.76
N THR A 272 -0.88 -0.98 19.40
CA THR A 272 -0.78 0.25 20.18
C THR A 272 0.44 1.04 19.74
N TYR A 273 0.24 2.31 19.45
CA TYR A 273 1.30 3.22 19.04
C TYR A 273 1.61 4.17 20.20
N PRO A 274 2.70 3.92 20.94
CA PRO A 274 2.98 4.65 22.20
C PRO A 274 3.33 6.12 22.02
N ALA A 275 3.70 6.53 20.81
CA ALA A 275 3.95 7.93 20.50
C ALA A 275 2.64 8.67 20.22
N GLY A 276 2.52 9.87 20.74
CA GLY A 276 1.39 10.76 20.47
C GLY A 276 1.36 11.27 19.01
N PRO A 277 0.52 12.28 18.73
CA PRO A 277 0.45 12.90 17.41
C PRO A 277 1.82 13.41 16.92
N ALA A 278 2.08 13.27 15.62
CA ALA A 278 3.32 13.73 14.98
C ALA A 278 3.00 14.58 13.73
N PRO A 279 3.74 15.66 13.47
CA PRO A 279 3.56 16.45 12.25
C PRO A 279 3.69 15.56 11.01
N LEU A 280 2.80 15.74 10.03
CA LEU A 280 3.01 15.21 8.69
C LEU A 280 4.13 16.01 8.05
N THR A 281 5.28 15.34 7.90
CA THR A 281 6.46 15.92 7.27
C THR A 281 6.41 15.67 5.77
N THR A 282 7.36 16.28 5.07
CA THR A 282 7.48 16.18 3.62
C THR A 282 7.47 14.74 3.10
N ALA A 283 6.65 14.49 2.11
CA ALA A 283 6.58 13.20 1.41
C ALA A 283 7.55 13.15 0.21
N VAL A 284 8.08 14.28 -0.21
CA VAL A 284 8.98 14.44 -1.37
C VAL A 284 10.44 14.40 -0.92
N PRO A 285 11.31 13.60 -1.56
CA PRO A 285 12.72 13.57 -1.19
C PRO A 285 13.43 14.86 -1.59
N ALA A 286 14.38 15.29 -0.75
CA ALA A 286 15.34 16.32 -1.12
C ALA A 286 16.36 15.77 -2.14
N GLY A 287 16.81 16.62 -3.08
CA GLY A 287 17.94 16.28 -3.95
C GLY A 287 17.62 15.21 -5.00
N LEU A 288 16.43 15.23 -5.59
CA LEU A 288 16.13 14.39 -6.75
C LEU A 288 17.05 14.74 -7.94
N PRO A 289 17.53 13.74 -8.70
CA PRO A 289 18.35 13.99 -9.86
C PRO A 289 17.59 14.78 -10.94
N ASP A 290 18.31 15.60 -11.66
CA ASP A 290 17.76 16.40 -12.76
C ASP A 290 17.25 15.53 -13.93
N GLY A 291 16.29 16.09 -14.68
CA GLY A 291 15.76 15.50 -15.91
C GLY A 291 14.64 14.50 -15.73
N PRO A 292 13.60 14.79 -14.90
CA PRO A 292 12.39 13.98 -14.91
C PRO A 292 11.73 14.03 -16.30
N VAL A 293 11.04 12.95 -16.67
CA VAL A 293 10.30 12.88 -17.95
C VAL A 293 8.97 13.65 -17.87
N VAL A 294 8.49 13.93 -16.66
CA VAL A 294 7.23 14.63 -16.42
C VAL A 294 7.47 16.10 -16.09
N PRO A 295 6.67 17.03 -16.65
CA PRO A 295 6.83 18.46 -16.41
C PRO A 295 6.27 18.92 -15.04
N ASP A 296 5.20 18.30 -14.58
CA ASP A 296 4.39 18.74 -13.45
C ASP A 296 3.76 17.58 -12.67
N TRP A 297 3.09 17.91 -11.56
CA TRP A 297 2.47 16.92 -10.68
C TRP A 297 1.21 16.28 -11.27
N ALA A 298 0.45 16.98 -12.12
CA ALA A 298 -0.72 16.40 -12.77
C ALA A 298 -0.32 15.26 -13.71
N GLU A 299 0.74 15.49 -14.48
CA GLU A 299 1.27 14.49 -15.40
C GLU A 299 1.91 13.32 -14.65
N LEU A 300 2.61 13.57 -13.52
CA LEU A 300 3.14 12.51 -12.67
C LEU A 300 2.04 11.55 -12.19
N LEU A 301 0.98 12.10 -11.61
CA LEU A 301 -0.13 11.32 -11.07
C LEU A 301 -0.89 10.57 -12.17
N TRP A 302 -1.03 11.20 -13.33
CA TRP A 302 -1.60 10.59 -14.53
C TRP A 302 -0.80 9.36 -14.99
N ARG A 303 0.53 9.47 -15.06
CA ARG A 303 1.43 8.40 -15.52
C ARG A 303 1.63 7.28 -14.54
N ARG A 304 1.27 7.45 -13.27
CA ARG A 304 1.42 6.36 -12.30
C ARG A 304 0.56 5.15 -12.68
N HIS A 305 1.19 4.03 -12.99
CA HIS A 305 0.51 2.77 -13.31
C HIS A 305 1.30 1.53 -12.89
N SER A 306 0.68 0.36 -12.96
CA SER A 306 1.26 -0.94 -12.58
C SER A 306 1.70 -1.79 -13.78
N GLY A 307 1.76 -1.25 -14.98
CA GLY A 307 2.24 -1.93 -16.18
C GLY A 307 1.39 -3.11 -16.66
N ARG A 308 0.12 -3.17 -16.26
CA ARG A 308 -0.76 -4.27 -16.67
C ARG A 308 -1.17 -4.15 -18.14
N MET A 309 -1.18 -5.31 -18.79
CA MET A 309 -1.71 -5.46 -20.14
C MET A 309 -3.25 -5.49 -20.14
N PRO A 310 -3.90 -5.11 -21.23
CA PRO A 310 -5.32 -5.35 -21.46
C PRO A 310 -5.68 -6.82 -21.24
N ARG A 311 -6.94 -7.07 -20.87
CA ARG A 311 -7.42 -8.42 -20.52
C ARG A 311 -7.20 -9.45 -21.63
N ALA A 312 -7.29 -9.05 -22.88
CA ALA A 312 -7.07 -9.91 -24.04
C ALA A 312 -5.63 -10.45 -24.15
N LEU A 313 -4.67 -9.80 -23.48
CA LEU A 313 -3.25 -10.09 -23.57
C LEU A 313 -2.65 -10.68 -22.28
N HIS A 314 -3.48 -11.16 -21.35
CA HIS A 314 -3.07 -11.83 -20.10
C HIS A 314 -2.98 -10.96 -18.85
N GLY A 315 -4.02 -10.96 -18.07
CA GLY A 315 -4.28 -10.08 -16.93
C GLY A 315 -3.33 -10.09 -15.74
N MET A 316 -2.33 -10.95 -15.66
CA MET A 316 -1.35 -10.96 -14.55
C MET A 316 0.03 -10.44 -14.96
N ASP A 317 0.33 -10.40 -16.24
CA ASP A 317 1.61 -9.91 -16.76
C ASP A 317 1.72 -8.39 -16.54
N SER A 318 2.87 -7.93 -16.04
CA SER A 318 3.21 -6.51 -15.99
C SER A 318 3.71 -5.99 -17.34
N ALA A 319 3.96 -6.89 -18.27
CA ALA A 319 4.44 -6.61 -19.62
C ALA A 319 5.63 -5.62 -19.71
N PRO A 320 6.69 -5.78 -18.92
CA PRO A 320 7.89 -4.98 -19.13
C PRO A 320 8.54 -5.37 -20.44
N ARG A 321 9.10 -4.41 -21.13
CA ARG A 321 10.05 -4.69 -22.23
C ARG A 321 11.49 -4.57 -21.75
N PRO A 322 12.41 -5.41 -22.22
CA PRO A 322 13.83 -5.25 -21.91
C PRO A 322 14.32 -3.96 -22.60
N ALA A 323 14.79 -3.03 -21.81
CA ALA A 323 15.39 -1.79 -22.30
C ALA A 323 16.36 -1.25 -21.24
N PRO A 324 17.46 -0.62 -21.65
CA PRO A 324 18.34 0.05 -20.72
C PRO A 324 17.63 1.20 -20.00
N VAL A 325 17.92 1.33 -18.72
CA VAL A 325 17.38 2.39 -17.86
C VAL A 325 18.55 3.25 -17.37
N PRO A 326 18.52 4.56 -17.57
CA PRO A 326 19.53 5.46 -17.07
C PRO A 326 19.74 5.37 -15.56
N ALA A 327 20.99 5.47 -15.11
CA ALA A 327 21.37 5.41 -13.69
C ALA A 327 20.60 6.45 -12.83
N ARG A 328 20.29 7.62 -13.37
CA ARG A 328 19.53 8.66 -12.68
C ARG A 328 18.14 8.20 -12.23
N HIS A 329 17.50 7.27 -12.95
CA HIS A 329 16.18 6.75 -12.57
C HIS A 329 16.27 5.83 -11.35
N LEU A 330 17.35 5.04 -11.22
CA LEU A 330 17.62 4.28 -10.00
C LEU A 330 17.96 5.22 -8.84
N ALA A 331 18.74 6.29 -9.07
CA ALA A 331 19.04 7.29 -8.06
C ALA A 331 17.76 7.98 -7.56
N ALA A 332 16.83 8.34 -8.46
CA ALA A 332 15.52 8.87 -8.07
C ALA A 332 14.71 7.86 -7.24
N ALA A 333 14.69 6.59 -7.65
CA ALA A 333 14.02 5.53 -6.90
C ALA A 333 14.60 5.37 -5.48
N LEU A 334 15.92 5.40 -5.33
CA LEU A 334 16.60 5.35 -4.03
C LEU A 334 16.26 6.56 -3.15
N ALA A 335 16.22 7.76 -3.72
CA ALA A 335 15.82 8.97 -3.00
C ALA A 335 14.37 8.86 -2.48
N TRP A 336 13.44 8.43 -3.32
CA TRP A 336 12.04 8.22 -2.92
C TRP A 336 11.86 7.10 -1.89
N LEU A 337 12.62 6.01 -2.00
CA LEU A 337 12.62 4.92 -1.03
C LEU A 337 13.22 5.35 0.33
N GLY A 338 14.13 6.33 0.33
CA GLY A 338 14.79 6.80 1.54
C GLY A 338 13.98 7.77 2.41
N VAL A 339 12.79 8.20 1.98
CA VAL A 339 11.94 9.10 2.78
C VAL A 339 11.18 8.30 3.83
N PRO A 340 11.46 8.49 5.14
CA PRO A 340 10.74 7.76 6.20
C PRO A 340 9.31 8.26 6.37
N PRO A 341 8.39 7.43 6.89
CA PRO A 341 7.07 7.89 7.28
C PRO A 341 7.15 8.86 8.47
N PRO A 342 6.19 9.79 8.59
CA PRO A 342 6.28 10.93 9.50
C PRO A 342 6.13 10.59 11.00
N HIS A 343 5.50 9.44 11.32
CA HIS A 343 5.28 9.07 12.73
C HIS A 343 6.48 8.32 13.31
N PRO A 344 6.96 8.62 14.54
CA PRO A 344 8.18 8.03 15.10
C PRO A 344 8.19 6.49 15.13
N VAL A 345 7.06 5.86 15.46
CA VAL A 345 6.97 4.37 15.47
C VAL A 345 7.03 3.81 14.05
N LEU A 346 6.40 4.47 13.08
CA LEU A 346 6.48 4.05 11.68
C LEU A 346 7.87 4.28 11.10
N ALA A 347 8.54 5.39 11.46
CA ALA A 347 9.92 5.66 11.06
C ALA A 347 10.88 4.62 11.65
N ALA A 348 10.71 4.28 12.92
CA ALA A 348 11.53 3.26 13.57
C ALA A 348 11.26 1.83 13.01
N ALA A 349 10.04 1.54 12.59
CA ALA A 349 9.72 0.30 11.88
C ALA A 349 10.29 0.31 10.44
N PHE A 350 10.29 1.47 9.79
CA PHE A 350 10.92 1.67 8.47
C PHE A 350 12.43 1.42 8.52
N ASP A 351 13.11 1.86 9.58
CA ASP A 351 14.54 1.58 9.79
C ASP A 351 14.84 0.09 9.97
N ALA A 352 13.86 -0.70 10.42
CA ALA A 352 13.97 -2.14 10.53
C ALA A 352 13.69 -2.88 9.21
N VAL A 353 13.21 -2.17 8.19
CA VAL A 353 12.96 -2.75 6.87
C VAL A 353 14.26 -2.81 6.07
N THR A 354 14.55 -4.00 5.58
CA THR A 354 15.61 -4.25 4.62
C THR A 354 15.09 -4.08 3.21
N VAL A 355 15.81 -3.35 2.36
CA VAL A 355 15.48 -3.22 0.94
C VAL A 355 16.54 -3.94 0.10
N THR A 356 16.13 -5.02 -0.57
CA THR A 356 16.96 -5.79 -1.51
C THR A 356 16.37 -5.67 -2.91
N ALA A 357 17.21 -5.57 -3.92
CA ALA A 357 16.75 -5.46 -5.29
C ALA A 357 17.52 -6.38 -6.23
N VAL A 358 16.82 -6.96 -7.20
CA VAL A 358 17.43 -7.56 -8.38
C VAL A 358 17.45 -6.49 -9.46
N VAL A 359 18.65 -6.15 -9.91
CA VAL A 359 18.93 -5.09 -10.89
C VAL A 359 19.45 -5.73 -12.17
N GLN A 360 18.91 -5.29 -13.31
CA GLN A 360 19.45 -5.61 -14.64
C GLN A 360 19.15 -4.47 -15.61
N HIS A 361 19.92 -4.35 -16.66
CA HIS A 361 19.71 -3.31 -17.68
C HIS A 361 19.67 -1.85 -17.13
N VAL A 362 20.31 -1.59 -15.99
CA VAL A 362 20.49 -0.25 -15.44
C VAL A 362 21.92 0.20 -15.72
N GLU A 363 22.07 1.36 -16.35
CA GLU A 363 23.38 1.92 -16.71
C GLU A 363 24.26 2.10 -15.47
N GLY A 364 25.52 1.63 -15.55
CA GLY A 364 26.48 1.74 -14.46
C GLY A 364 26.29 0.76 -13.31
N TYR A 365 25.27 -0.12 -13.36
CA TYR A 365 25.02 -1.13 -12.33
C TYR A 365 25.15 -2.53 -12.90
N PRO A 366 26.02 -3.40 -12.33
CA PRO A 366 26.13 -4.79 -12.78
C PRO A 366 24.83 -5.55 -12.47
N ALA A 367 24.47 -6.47 -13.36
CA ALA A 367 23.31 -7.34 -13.16
C ALA A 367 23.51 -8.24 -11.94
N GLY A 368 22.48 -8.30 -11.07
CA GLY A 368 22.55 -9.12 -9.87
C GLY A 368 21.72 -8.58 -8.72
N VAL A 369 22.03 -9.11 -7.53
CA VAL A 369 21.36 -8.75 -6.28
C VAL A 369 22.08 -7.59 -5.60
N HIS A 370 21.36 -6.53 -5.33
CA HIS A 370 21.84 -5.32 -4.66
C HIS A 370 21.11 -5.11 -3.35
N ARG A 371 21.82 -4.56 -2.36
CA ARG A 371 21.25 -4.04 -1.13
C ARG A 371 21.12 -2.53 -1.26
N PHE A 372 19.96 -1.99 -0.93
CA PHE A 372 19.71 -0.54 -0.92
C PHE A 372 19.89 -0.01 0.50
N GLU A 373 20.88 0.84 0.70
CA GLU A 373 21.22 1.42 2.00
C GLU A 373 21.58 2.90 1.84
N ARG A 374 20.97 3.75 2.68
CA ARG A 374 21.29 5.19 2.75
C ARG A 374 21.33 5.91 1.40
N GLY A 375 20.38 5.58 0.51
CA GLY A 375 20.31 6.20 -0.81
C GLY A 375 21.31 5.66 -1.83
N ALA A 376 22.02 4.57 -1.53
CA ALA A 376 22.95 3.89 -2.43
C ALA A 376 22.56 2.44 -2.68
N ALA A 377 22.98 1.90 -3.82
CA ALA A 377 22.80 0.49 -4.18
C ALA A 377 24.15 -0.23 -4.13
N HIS A 378 24.28 -1.23 -3.26
CA HIS A 378 25.49 -1.99 -3.04
C HIS A 378 25.32 -3.42 -3.62
N LEU A 379 26.17 -3.78 -4.56
CA LEU A 379 26.17 -5.13 -5.14
C LEU A 379 26.50 -6.16 -4.05
N ARG A 380 25.61 -7.15 -3.85
CA ARG A 380 25.80 -8.27 -2.92
C ARG A 380 26.22 -9.54 -3.65
N LYS A 381 25.63 -9.77 -4.82
CA LYS A 381 25.90 -10.95 -5.65
C LYS A 381 25.76 -10.57 -7.12
N ALA A 382 26.82 -10.74 -7.87
CA ALA A 382 26.74 -10.67 -9.34
C ALA A 382 26.05 -11.96 -9.84
N ASP A 383 24.82 -11.83 -10.30
CA ASP A 383 24.00 -12.96 -10.74
C ASP A 383 23.06 -12.54 -11.88
N PRO A 384 23.47 -12.64 -13.12
CA PRO A 384 22.64 -12.29 -14.26
C PRO A 384 21.45 -13.25 -14.45
N THR A 385 21.41 -14.39 -13.74
CA THR A 385 20.31 -15.36 -13.81
C THR A 385 19.22 -15.11 -12.77
N ALA A 386 19.47 -14.25 -11.78
CA ALA A 386 18.53 -13.94 -10.72
C ALA A 386 17.14 -13.51 -11.23
N PRO A 387 16.99 -12.66 -12.28
CA PRO A 387 15.68 -12.30 -12.82
C PRO A 387 14.87 -13.49 -13.33
N ALA A 388 15.53 -14.46 -14.01
CA ALA A 388 14.87 -15.68 -14.49
C ALA A 388 14.47 -16.60 -13.32
N GLY A 389 15.32 -16.71 -12.31
CA GLY A 389 15.02 -17.46 -11.08
C GLY A 389 13.82 -16.87 -10.33
N LEU A 390 13.69 -15.54 -10.28
CA LEU A 390 12.51 -14.88 -9.73
C LEU A 390 11.26 -15.16 -10.58
N GLU A 391 11.32 -15.03 -11.90
CA GLU A 391 10.16 -15.26 -12.79
C GLU A 391 9.56 -16.65 -12.55
N ALA A 392 10.38 -17.68 -12.40
CA ALA A 392 9.96 -19.05 -12.13
C ALA A 392 9.18 -19.20 -10.81
N ASN A 393 9.32 -18.26 -9.89
CA ASN A 393 8.74 -18.30 -8.55
C ASN A 393 7.64 -17.26 -8.31
N TYR A 394 7.28 -16.48 -9.32
CA TYR A 394 6.17 -15.52 -9.26
C TYR A 394 4.89 -16.11 -9.86
N GLY A 395 3.75 -15.54 -9.41
CA GLY A 395 2.43 -15.89 -9.94
C GLY A 395 1.87 -17.21 -9.44
N TYR A 396 2.50 -17.88 -8.47
CA TYR A 396 2.03 -19.16 -7.89
C TYR A 396 1.77 -20.28 -8.90
N GLY A 397 2.45 -20.29 -10.02
CA GLY A 397 2.27 -21.30 -11.05
C GLY A 397 0.88 -21.32 -11.69
N LEU A 398 0.17 -20.21 -11.66
CA LEU A 398 -1.21 -20.09 -12.12
C LEU A 398 -1.38 -20.35 -13.61
N SER A 399 -0.36 -20.13 -14.38
CA SER A 399 -0.30 -20.47 -15.80
C SER A 399 1.13 -20.24 -16.29
N PRO A 400 1.68 -21.07 -17.17
CA PRO A 400 2.95 -20.80 -17.83
C PRO A 400 2.93 -19.52 -18.69
N VAL A 401 1.75 -18.97 -18.97
CA VAL A 401 1.55 -17.68 -19.67
C VAL A 401 1.33 -16.50 -18.76
N ASN A 402 1.22 -16.70 -17.45
CA ASN A 402 0.97 -15.64 -16.45
C ASN A 402 2.23 -15.23 -15.70
N GLY A 403 3.35 -15.11 -16.38
CA GLY A 403 4.54 -14.50 -15.82
C GLY A 403 4.29 -13.08 -15.35
N CYS A 404 5.03 -12.63 -14.33
CA CYS A 404 4.99 -11.22 -13.93
C CYS A 404 5.94 -10.35 -14.78
N GLY A 405 6.63 -10.95 -15.73
CA GLY A 405 7.56 -10.28 -16.62
C GLY A 405 8.87 -9.86 -15.94
N ILE A 406 9.18 -10.40 -14.77
CA ILE A 406 10.35 -10.04 -13.95
C ILE A 406 11.66 -10.30 -14.71
N ALA A 407 11.73 -11.39 -15.49
CA ALA A 407 12.89 -11.70 -16.30
C ALA A 407 13.29 -10.57 -17.28
N LYS A 408 12.40 -9.64 -17.57
CA LYS A 408 12.60 -8.50 -18.46
C LYS A 408 12.59 -7.15 -17.72
N ALA A 409 12.24 -7.15 -16.45
CA ALA A 409 12.15 -5.92 -15.65
C ALA A 409 13.55 -5.44 -15.25
N PRO A 410 13.89 -4.16 -15.43
CA PRO A 410 15.18 -3.63 -15.02
C PRO A 410 15.40 -3.64 -13.51
N LEU A 411 14.31 -3.65 -12.72
CA LEU A 411 14.39 -3.58 -11.27
C LEU A 411 13.24 -4.35 -10.62
N THR A 412 13.56 -5.25 -9.70
CA THR A 412 12.59 -5.88 -8.81
C THR A 412 13.03 -5.66 -7.36
N VAL A 413 12.23 -4.94 -6.59
CA VAL A 413 12.54 -4.53 -5.22
C VAL A 413 11.79 -5.40 -4.22
N PHE A 414 12.45 -5.80 -3.15
CA PHE A 414 11.91 -6.58 -2.03
C PHE A 414 12.11 -5.82 -0.73
N PHE A 415 11.06 -5.76 0.07
CA PHE A 415 11.07 -5.23 1.42
C PHE A 415 10.98 -6.40 2.39
N SER A 416 11.99 -6.61 3.21
CA SER A 416 12.04 -7.68 4.20
C SER A 416 12.28 -7.16 5.60
N VAL A 417 11.91 -7.94 6.60
CA VAL A 417 12.14 -7.68 8.01
C VAL A 417 12.58 -8.96 8.72
N ARG A 418 13.17 -8.81 9.90
CA ARG A 418 13.39 -9.90 10.85
C ARG A 418 12.28 -9.89 11.90
N PRO A 419 11.28 -10.77 11.80
CA PRO A 419 10.11 -10.74 12.68
C PRO A 419 10.48 -10.81 14.17
N ARG A 420 11.47 -11.61 14.56
CA ARG A 420 11.90 -11.71 15.96
C ARG A 420 12.38 -10.37 16.51
N GLU A 421 13.23 -9.67 15.76
CA GLU A 421 13.75 -8.36 16.16
C GLU A 421 12.63 -7.31 16.18
N LEU A 422 11.74 -7.37 15.18
CA LEU A 422 10.61 -6.48 15.06
C LEU A 422 9.65 -6.61 16.26
N PHE A 423 9.28 -7.84 16.62
CA PHE A 423 8.40 -8.09 17.77
C PHE A 423 9.09 -7.82 19.12
N ALA A 424 10.39 -8.09 19.25
CA ALA A 424 11.14 -7.74 20.45
C ALA A 424 11.18 -6.23 20.70
N ARG A 425 11.23 -5.43 19.61
CA ARG A 425 11.29 -3.96 19.69
C ARG A 425 9.93 -3.29 19.83
N PHE A 426 8.91 -3.77 19.13
CA PHE A 426 7.62 -3.09 18.98
C PHE A 426 6.42 -3.89 19.48
N GLY A 427 6.62 -5.11 20.00
CA GLY A 427 5.52 -5.98 20.35
C GLY A 427 4.58 -6.28 19.17
N PRO A 428 3.28 -6.47 19.44
CA PRO A 428 2.28 -6.77 18.41
C PRO A 428 2.17 -5.70 17.32
N THR A 429 2.47 -4.43 17.65
CA THR A 429 2.43 -3.31 16.73
C THR A 429 3.45 -3.41 15.60
N GLY A 430 4.57 -4.10 15.84
CA GLY A 430 5.71 -4.14 14.93
C GLY A 430 5.35 -4.58 13.52
N TRP A 431 4.55 -5.62 13.39
CA TRP A 431 4.19 -6.14 12.08
C TRP A 431 3.32 -5.17 11.27
N GLY A 432 2.29 -4.60 11.88
CA GLY A 432 1.42 -3.59 11.24
C GLY A 432 2.21 -2.33 10.87
N ALA A 433 3.06 -1.86 11.78
CA ALA A 433 3.92 -0.70 11.52
C ALA A 433 4.90 -0.94 10.36
N ALA A 434 5.50 -2.12 10.26
CA ALA A 434 6.38 -2.48 9.14
C ALA A 434 5.62 -2.55 7.81
N GLN A 435 4.40 -3.06 7.80
CA GLN A 435 3.55 -3.10 6.60
C GLN A 435 3.16 -1.70 6.13
N LEU A 436 2.77 -0.81 7.05
CA LEU A 436 2.51 0.59 6.75
C LEU A 436 3.77 1.28 6.20
N ALA A 437 4.92 1.05 6.81
CA ALA A 437 6.20 1.59 6.37
C ALA A 437 6.60 1.09 4.97
N CYS A 438 6.39 -0.19 4.67
CA CYS A 438 6.58 -0.75 3.33
C CYS A 438 5.60 -0.15 2.30
N GLY A 439 4.34 0.05 2.69
CA GLY A 439 3.34 0.74 1.87
C GLY A 439 3.75 2.18 1.53
N TRP A 440 4.22 2.91 2.53
CA TRP A 440 4.78 4.26 2.36
C TRP A 440 5.96 4.26 1.38
N ALA A 441 6.94 3.38 1.58
CA ALA A 441 8.14 3.28 0.74
C ALA A 441 7.79 2.93 -0.70
N VAL A 442 6.96 1.91 -0.91
CA VAL A 442 6.62 1.44 -2.26
C VAL A 442 5.79 2.46 -3.03
N HIS A 443 4.96 3.29 -2.35
CA HIS A 443 4.27 4.39 -3.03
C HIS A 443 5.28 5.41 -3.60
N GLY A 444 6.33 5.74 -2.83
CA GLY A 444 7.41 6.58 -3.35
C GLY A 444 8.11 5.98 -4.57
N LEU A 445 8.36 4.67 -4.56
CA LEU A 445 8.90 3.97 -5.73
C LEU A 445 7.96 4.06 -6.94
N CYS A 446 6.63 3.99 -6.72
CA CYS A 446 5.65 4.17 -7.79
C CYS A 446 5.71 5.58 -8.40
N LEU A 447 5.90 6.62 -7.58
CA LEU A 447 6.05 8.00 -8.05
C LEU A 447 7.38 8.20 -8.79
N ALA A 448 8.49 7.66 -8.26
CA ALA A 448 9.78 7.69 -8.95
C ALA A 448 9.72 7.02 -10.33
N ALA A 449 9.07 5.87 -10.42
CA ALA A 449 8.88 5.15 -11.67
C ALA A 449 8.05 5.98 -12.66
N ALA A 450 6.93 6.56 -12.22
CA ALA A 450 6.09 7.42 -13.05
C ALA A 450 6.86 8.64 -13.57
N ALA A 451 7.67 9.29 -12.72
CA ALA A 451 8.51 10.42 -13.10
C ALA A 451 9.57 10.05 -14.15
N ALA A 452 9.97 8.78 -14.20
CA ALA A 452 10.93 8.22 -15.16
C ALA A 452 10.27 7.64 -16.43
N GLY A 453 8.94 7.71 -16.55
CA GLY A 453 8.21 7.06 -17.66
C GLY A 453 8.19 5.51 -17.54
N LEU A 454 8.41 5.01 -16.33
CA LEU A 454 8.37 3.58 -15.99
C LEU A 454 7.06 3.28 -15.25
N PHE A 455 6.73 2.00 -15.15
CA PHE A 455 5.70 1.54 -14.20
C PHE A 455 6.34 0.97 -12.94
N ALA A 456 5.58 0.95 -11.84
CA ALA A 456 5.91 0.17 -10.67
C ALA A 456 4.66 -0.58 -10.17
N ARG A 457 4.81 -1.90 -10.01
CA ARG A 457 3.75 -2.80 -9.59
C ARG A 457 4.09 -3.42 -8.24
N PRO A 458 3.46 -2.98 -7.14
CA PRO A 458 3.52 -3.70 -5.88
C PRO A 458 2.90 -5.10 -6.03
N VAL A 459 3.62 -6.12 -5.58
CA VAL A 459 3.24 -7.54 -5.74
C VAL A 459 3.55 -8.32 -4.47
N ARG A 460 2.63 -9.20 -4.06
CA ARG A 460 2.84 -10.19 -2.98
C ARG A 460 2.58 -11.63 -3.46
N ALA A 461 2.47 -11.82 -4.78
CA ALA A 461 2.20 -13.11 -5.42
C ALA A 461 3.50 -13.81 -5.82
N PHE A 462 4.23 -14.36 -4.86
CA PHE A 462 5.47 -15.12 -5.09
C PHE A 462 5.61 -16.27 -4.07
N LYS A 463 6.42 -17.26 -4.43
CA LYS A 463 6.84 -18.35 -3.55
C LYS A 463 7.97 -17.84 -2.68
N GLU A 464 7.76 -17.73 -1.39
CA GLU A 464 8.69 -17.03 -0.51
C GLU A 464 10.06 -17.69 -0.40
N ILE A 465 10.10 -18.98 -0.07
CA ILE A 465 11.38 -19.70 0.17
C ILE A 465 12.31 -19.61 -1.05
N PRO A 466 11.91 -20.04 -2.26
CA PRO A 466 12.79 -19.97 -3.40
C PRO A 466 13.11 -18.51 -3.83
N THR A 467 12.22 -17.57 -3.56
CA THR A 467 12.52 -16.15 -3.79
C THR A 467 13.61 -15.65 -2.83
N LYS A 468 13.55 -16.01 -1.54
CA LYS A 468 14.59 -15.70 -0.55
C LYS A 468 15.96 -16.28 -0.96
N GLU A 469 15.99 -17.51 -1.46
CA GLU A 469 17.21 -18.17 -1.95
C GLU A 469 17.83 -17.39 -3.12
N VAL A 470 17.02 -16.99 -4.11
CA VAL A 470 17.48 -16.21 -5.26
C VAL A 470 18.10 -14.88 -4.84
N ILE A 471 17.45 -14.14 -3.92
CA ILE A 471 17.90 -12.82 -3.50
C ILE A 471 18.87 -12.85 -2.30
N GLY A 472 19.19 -14.04 -1.78
CA GLY A 472 20.17 -14.22 -0.72
C GLY A 472 19.74 -13.64 0.64
N LEU A 473 18.45 -13.72 0.99
CA LEU A 473 17.96 -13.36 2.32
C LEU A 473 18.27 -14.46 3.34
N ALA A 474 18.51 -14.05 4.57
CA ALA A 474 18.69 -14.97 5.68
C ALA A 474 17.39 -15.76 5.98
N GLU A 475 17.52 -16.92 6.63
CA GLU A 475 16.38 -17.78 6.93
C GLU A 475 15.37 -17.07 7.85
N ASP A 476 15.85 -16.28 8.81
CA ASP A 476 15.05 -15.49 9.75
C ASP A 476 14.46 -14.20 9.18
N GLU A 477 14.79 -13.83 7.94
CA GLU A 477 14.15 -12.71 7.25
C GLU A 477 12.86 -13.15 6.55
N THR A 478 11.90 -12.24 6.49
CA THR A 478 10.58 -12.44 5.89
C THR A 478 10.26 -11.29 4.93
N ILE A 479 9.85 -11.62 3.70
CA ILE A 479 9.48 -10.62 2.70
C ILE A 479 8.07 -10.08 3.01
N VAL A 480 7.97 -8.80 3.29
CA VAL A 480 6.69 -8.10 3.52
C VAL A 480 5.99 -7.78 2.20
N LEU A 481 6.74 -7.26 1.24
CA LEU A 481 6.22 -6.77 -0.03
C LEU A 481 7.33 -6.82 -1.08
N SER A 482 6.94 -6.89 -2.35
CA SER A 482 7.83 -6.63 -3.47
C SER A 482 7.23 -5.64 -4.47
N ALA A 483 8.05 -5.10 -5.35
CA ALA A 483 7.60 -4.27 -6.46
C ALA A 483 8.43 -4.57 -7.72
N VAL A 484 7.74 -4.76 -8.83
CA VAL A 484 8.34 -4.90 -10.17
C VAL A 484 8.31 -3.52 -10.83
N VAL A 485 9.47 -3.01 -11.21
CA VAL A 485 9.62 -1.75 -11.95
C VAL A 485 10.05 -2.06 -13.36
N GLY A 486 9.38 -1.50 -14.35
CA GLY A 486 9.66 -1.86 -15.74
C GLY A 486 9.39 -0.74 -16.74
N VAL A 487 10.02 -0.86 -17.88
CA VAL A 487 9.70 -0.06 -19.05
C VAL A 487 8.41 -0.63 -19.64
N PRO A 488 7.32 0.15 -19.78
CA PRO A 488 6.07 -0.38 -20.29
C PRO A 488 6.23 -0.87 -21.74
N ARG A 489 5.63 -2.02 -22.04
CA ARG A 489 5.61 -2.58 -23.39
C ARG A 489 4.65 -1.82 -24.29
N GLU A 490 3.51 -1.45 -23.73
CA GLU A 490 2.52 -0.60 -24.35
C GLU A 490 2.36 0.69 -23.57
N THR A 491 2.29 1.79 -24.30
CA THR A 491 2.08 3.14 -23.75
C THR A 491 0.78 3.76 -24.27
N GLY A 492 0.07 3.04 -25.14
CA GLY A 492 -1.19 3.45 -25.76
C GLY A 492 -2.29 2.43 -25.49
N GLY A 493 -3.49 2.87 -25.53
CA GLY A 493 -4.75 2.18 -25.35
C GLY A 493 -5.80 3.25 -25.09
N ASP A 494 -7.06 2.92 -25.31
CA ASP A 494 -8.14 3.86 -24.99
C ASP A 494 -8.14 4.16 -23.49
N GLN A 495 -7.96 5.43 -23.15
CA GLN A 495 -7.98 5.92 -21.77
C GLN A 495 -9.01 7.04 -21.67
N LEU A 496 -9.93 6.89 -20.72
CA LEU A 496 -10.86 7.96 -20.36
C LEU A 496 -10.21 8.79 -19.25
N ASP A 497 -10.03 10.08 -19.52
CA ASP A 497 -9.58 11.02 -18.48
C ASP A 497 -10.74 11.31 -17.52
N LEU A 498 -10.49 11.09 -16.23
CA LEU A 498 -11.45 11.31 -15.15
C LEU A 498 -10.99 12.43 -14.18
N ARG A 499 -9.89 13.10 -14.50
CA ARG A 499 -9.35 14.17 -13.65
C ARG A 499 -10.27 15.38 -13.64
N THR A 500 -10.35 16.05 -12.51
CA THR A 500 -11.18 17.24 -12.28
C THR A 500 -10.36 18.48 -11.98
#